data_9adb8e9cbc39f8be56dfb38cdd328336
#
_entry.id   9adb8e9cbc39f8be56dfb38cdd328336
#
_cell.length_a   1.000
_cell.length_b   1.000
_cell.length_c   1.000
_cell.angle_alpha   90.00
_cell.angle_beta   90.00
_cell.angle_gamma   90.00
#
_symmetry.space_group_name_H-M   'P 1'
#
loop_
_entity.id
_entity.type
_entity.pdbx_description
1 polymer ?
#
loop_
_entity_poly.entity_id
_entity_poly.type
_entity_poly.pdbx_seq_one_letter_code
_entity_poly.pdbx_strand_id
1 'polypeptide(L)'
;IPDDFKYLAVIESSLDPRVTSPARAVGMWQLLEGTARDFGLVITPTVDERCHVAKATEAACRYLKQAYGKYGDWATVAASYNGGMGRISGELTKQEGESSFDLWLVEETTRYVYRIMAIKQIFEHPSKYGFVMRARDLYKPIATDEIEVKQDIQNLAAFAKDKGLTYADLKRFNPWLRDRK
;
A
#
# COMPACT_ATOMS: atom_id res chain seq x y z
N ILE A 1 -1.46 -11.72 -10.23
CA ILE A 1 -2.36 -10.78 -9.53
C ILE A 1 -3.14 -10.03 -10.61
N PRO A 2 -4.48 -9.97 -10.55
CA PRO A 2 -5.27 -9.14 -11.44
C PRO A 2 -4.87 -7.66 -11.33
N ASP A 3 -4.91 -6.94 -12.46
CA ASP A 3 -4.55 -5.52 -12.51
C ASP A 3 -5.44 -4.65 -11.61
N ASP A 4 -6.66 -5.08 -11.37
CA ASP A 4 -7.63 -4.39 -10.50
C ASP A 4 -7.14 -4.21 -9.05
N PHE A 5 -6.18 -5.01 -8.60
CA PHE A 5 -5.59 -4.87 -7.27
C PHE A 5 -4.77 -3.58 -7.08
N LYS A 6 -4.43 -2.85 -8.14
CA LYS A 6 -3.89 -1.48 -8.04
C LYS A 6 -4.85 -0.52 -7.32
N TYR A 7 -6.15 -0.77 -7.42
CA TYR A 7 -7.17 0.04 -6.75
C TYR A 7 -7.22 -0.17 -5.23
N LEU A 8 -6.59 -1.23 -4.70
CA LEU A 8 -6.36 -1.37 -3.25
C LEU A 8 -5.61 -0.17 -2.70
N ALA A 9 -4.48 0.20 -3.30
CA ALA A 9 -3.69 1.35 -2.84
C ALA A 9 -4.49 2.66 -2.88
N VAL A 10 -5.42 2.79 -3.83
CA VAL A 10 -6.31 3.97 -3.89
C VAL A 10 -7.26 4.00 -2.71
N ILE A 11 -7.94 2.89 -2.39
CA ILE A 11 -8.92 2.84 -1.29
C ILE A 11 -8.27 2.83 0.10
N GLU A 12 -7.02 2.38 0.22
CA GLU A 12 -6.29 2.34 1.48
C GLU A 12 -5.71 3.69 1.90
N SER A 13 -5.14 4.43 0.96
CA SER A 13 -4.36 5.63 1.29
C SER A 13 -4.56 6.81 0.34
N SER A 14 -5.42 6.69 -0.67
CA SER A 14 -5.47 7.64 -1.79
C SER A 14 -4.09 7.82 -2.46
N LEU A 15 -3.29 6.76 -2.50
CA LEU A 15 -1.92 6.70 -3.03
C LEU A 15 -0.89 7.54 -2.24
N ASP A 16 -1.19 8.01 -1.03
CA ASP A 16 -0.19 8.72 -0.21
C ASP A 16 0.69 7.72 0.56
N PRO A 17 2.00 7.66 0.29
CA PRO A 17 2.92 6.73 0.95
C PRO A 17 3.20 7.08 2.42
N ARG A 18 2.71 8.21 2.92
CA ARG A 18 2.99 8.71 4.29
C ARG A 18 1.83 8.53 5.26
N VAL A 19 0.68 8.11 4.78
CA VAL A 19 -0.53 7.98 5.62
C VAL A 19 -0.31 6.94 6.72
N THR A 20 -0.75 7.29 7.91
CA THR A 20 -0.83 6.37 9.05
C THR A 20 -2.26 6.35 9.57
N SER A 21 -2.87 5.16 9.63
CA SER A 21 -4.21 4.97 10.14
C SER A 21 -4.26 4.96 11.68
N PRO A 22 -5.45 5.09 12.31
CA PRO A 22 -5.62 4.90 13.75
C PRO A 22 -5.14 3.52 14.24
N ALA A 23 -5.27 2.48 13.41
CA ALA A 23 -4.78 1.12 13.69
C ALA A 23 -3.26 0.98 13.47
N ARG A 24 -2.54 2.06 13.16
CA ARG A 24 -1.10 2.09 12.86
C ARG A 24 -0.70 1.31 11.60
N ALA A 25 -1.62 1.11 10.68
CA ALA A 25 -1.26 0.72 9.33
C ALA A 25 -0.61 1.92 8.62
N VAL A 26 0.43 1.69 7.83
CA VAL A 26 1.27 2.76 7.28
C VAL A 26 1.49 2.58 5.78
N GLY A 27 1.57 3.71 5.09
CA GLY A 27 2.01 3.81 3.71
C GLY A 27 0.91 3.60 2.68
N MET A 28 1.30 3.60 1.42
CA MET A 28 0.38 3.47 0.28
C MET A 28 -0.50 2.21 0.38
N TRP A 29 0.04 1.12 0.90
CA TRP A 29 -0.59 -0.18 1.03
C TRP A 29 -1.20 -0.46 2.41
N GLN A 30 -1.12 0.50 3.33
CA GLN A 30 -1.65 0.39 4.71
C GLN A 30 -1.27 -0.93 5.42
N LEU A 31 0.02 -1.28 5.34
CA LEU A 31 0.51 -2.49 6.00
C LEU A 31 0.68 -2.27 7.51
N LEU A 32 0.18 -3.20 8.31
CA LEU A 32 0.50 -3.28 9.72
C LEU A 32 1.96 -3.68 9.92
N GLU A 33 2.57 -3.29 11.02
CA GLU A 33 4.00 -3.54 11.28
C GLU A 33 4.35 -5.03 11.22
N GLY A 34 3.56 -5.89 11.89
CA GLY A 34 3.78 -7.34 11.87
C GLY A 34 3.76 -7.89 10.45
N THR A 35 2.69 -7.60 9.70
CA THR A 35 2.56 -8.01 8.30
C THR A 35 3.73 -7.50 7.46
N ALA A 36 4.11 -6.24 7.61
CA ALA A 36 5.21 -5.65 6.86
C ALA A 36 6.54 -6.38 7.09
N ARG A 37 6.84 -6.72 8.35
CA ARG A 37 8.03 -7.50 8.72
C ARG A 37 7.97 -8.94 8.19
N ASP A 38 6.83 -9.60 8.28
CA ASP A 38 6.61 -10.95 7.74
C ASP A 38 6.88 -11.02 6.24
N PHE A 39 6.60 -9.92 5.53
CA PHE A 39 6.86 -9.78 4.10
C PHE A 39 8.16 -9.02 3.76
N GLY A 40 9.09 -8.94 4.72
CA GLY A 40 10.49 -8.55 4.50
C GLY A 40 10.77 -7.06 4.46
N LEU A 41 9.87 -6.21 4.99
CA LEU A 41 10.12 -4.78 5.12
C LEU A 41 10.88 -4.46 6.41
N VAL A 42 11.84 -3.55 6.32
CA VAL A 42 12.62 -3.04 7.44
C VAL A 42 11.86 -1.88 8.11
N ILE A 43 11.68 -2.01 9.43
CA ILE A 43 11.05 -0.97 10.27
C ILE A 43 11.93 -0.76 11.49
N THR A 44 12.54 0.42 11.58
CA THR A 44 13.41 0.85 12.68
C THR A 44 12.97 2.23 13.17
N PRO A 45 13.56 2.77 14.23
CA PRO A 45 13.31 4.16 14.63
C PRO A 45 13.59 5.18 13.52
N THR A 46 14.56 4.91 12.64
CA THR A 46 15.04 5.83 11.60
C THR A 46 14.48 5.52 10.20
N VAL A 47 14.01 4.31 9.95
CA VAL A 47 13.52 3.85 8.64
C VAL A 47 12.18 3.14 8.80
N ASP A 48 11.25 3.42 7.89
CA ASP A 48 10.00 2.66 7.74
C ASP A 48 9.72 2.36 6.28
N GLU A 49 10.10 1.19 5.82
CA GLU A 49 9.96 0.80 4.42
C GLU A 49 8.51 0.61 3.96
N ARG A 50 7.53 0.69 4.87
CA ARG A 50 6.11 0.77 4.48
C ARG A 50 5.81 2.06 3.71
N CYS A 51 6.62 3.11 3.92
CA CYS A 51 6.55 4.35 3.16
C CYS A 51 7.37 4.32 1.86
N HIS A 52 8.13 3.26 1.60
CA HIS A 52 8.91 3.10 0.37
C HIS A 52 8.03 2.44 -0.71
N VAL A 53 7.59 3.21 -1.69
CA VAL A 53 6.58 2.79 -2.68
C VAL A 53 6.91 1.44 -3.31
N ALA A 54 8.10 1.27 -3.88
CA ALA A 54 8.47 0.04 -4.57
C ALA A 54 8.51 -1.17 -3.60
N LYS A 55 9.23 -1.05 -2.48
CA LYS A 55 9.36 -2.15 -1.50
C LYS A 55 8.02 -2.53 -0.87
N ALA A 56 7.20 -1.53 -0.51
CA ALA A 56 5.87 -1.77 0.04
C ALA A 56 4.95 -2.45 -1.00
N THR A 57 5.05 -2.08 -2.28
CA THR A 57 4.31 -2.73 -3.37
C THR A 57 4.74 -4.19 -3.53
N GLU A 58 6.03 -4.48 -3.50
CA GLU A 58 6.51 -5.85 -3.53
C GLU A 58 6.02 -6.69 -2.35
N ALA A 59 6.03 -6.12 -1.14
CA ALA A 59 5.50 -6.78 0.06
C ALA A 59 4.00 -7.06 -0.06
N ALA A 60 3.21 -6.08 -0.51
CA ALA A 60 1.80 -6.25 -0.78
C ALA A 60 1.53 -7.32 -1.84
N CYS A 61 2.33 -7.34 -2.93
CA CYS A 61 2.23 -8.38 -3.96
C CYS A 61 2.56 -9.78 -3.41
N ARG A 62 3.54 -9.91 -2.53
CA ARG A 62 3.85 -11.18 -1.86
C ARG A 62 2.69 -11.65 -0.97
N TYR A 63 2.11 -10.74 -0.20
CA TYR A 63 0.89 -11.01 0.58
C TYR A 63 -0.24 -11.53 -0.30
N LEU A 64 -0.57 -10.81 -1.37
CA LEU A 64 -1.66 -11.15 -2.28
C LEU A 64 -1.44 -12.52 -2.96
N LYS A 65 -0.21 -12.84 -3.36
CA LYS A 65 0.13 -14.15 -3.92
C LYS A 65 0.00 -15.26 -2.90
N GLN A 66 0.45 -15.05 -1.67
CA GLN A 66 0.30 -16.03 -0.59
C GLN A 66 -1.18 -16.27 -0.26
N ALA A 67 -1.97 -15.21 -0.16
CA ALA A 67 -3.41 -15.32 0.07
C ALA A 67 -4.12 -16.06 -1.07
N TYR A 68 -3.74 -15.79 -2.33
CA TYR A 68 -4.30 -16.51 -3.48
C TYR A 68 -3.93 -18.00 -3.47
N GLY A 69 -2.69 -18.34 -3.12
CA GLY A 69 -2.28 -19.73 -2.94
C GLY A 69 -3.09 -20.46 -1.88
N LYS A 70 -3.64 -19.72 -0.91
CA LYS A 70 -4.48 -20.28 0.17
C LYS A 70 -5.95 -20.43 -0.22
N TYR A 71 -6.51 -19.42 -0.89
CA TYR A 71 -7.96 -19.31 -1.13
C TYR A 71 -8.38 -19.68 -2.56
N GLY A 72 -7.50 -19.53 -3.55
CA GLY A 72 -7.82 -19.74 -4.96
C GLY A 72 -8.82 -18.74 -5.56
N ASP A 73 -9.33 -17.82 -4.77
CA ASP A 73 -10.36 -16.84 -5.13
C ASP A 73 -9.91 -15.41 -4.80
N TRP A 74 -9.95 -14.53 -5.80
CA TRP A 74 -9.49 -13.14 -5.65
C TRP A 74 -10.41 -12.26 -4.80
N ALA A 75 -11.69 -12.57 -4.71
CA ALA A 75 -12.60 -11.83 -3.82
C ALA A 75 -12.26 -12.12 -2.35
N THR A 76 -12.02 -13.39 -2.02
CA THR A 76 -11.57 -13.79 -0.69
C THR A 76 -10.17 -13.26 -0.37
N VAL A 77 -9.27 -13.18 -1.35
CA VAL A 77 -7.97 -12.51 -1.20
C VAL A 77 -8.16 -11.04 -0.82
N ALA A 78 -9.03 -10.31 -1.52
CA ALA A 78 -9.31 -8.91 -1.21
C ALA A 78 -9.92 -8.74 0.19
N ALA A 79 -10.89 -9.58 0.56
CA ALA A 79 -11.46 -9.59 1.90
C ALA A 79 -10.39 -9.88 2.98
N SER A 80 -9.45 -10.80 2.70
CA SER A 80 -8.36 -11.15 3.61
C SER A 80 -7.32 -10.03 3.76
N TYR A 81 -7.16 -9.21 2.75
CA TYR A 81 -6.27 -8.04 2.83
C TYR A 81 -6.77 -7.04 3.89
N ASN A 82 -8.06 -6.78 3.91
CA ASN A 82 -8.68 -5.91 4.91
C ASN A 82 -8.85 -6.61 6.28
N GLY A 83 -9.42 -7.81 6.28
CA GLY A 83 -9.79 -8.52 7.52
C GLY A 83 -8.68 -9.37 8.13
N GLY A 84 -7.57 -9.59 7.42
CA GLY A 84 -6.47 -10.49 7.81
C GLY A 84 -6.72 -11.95 7.41
N MET A 85 -5.68 -12.63 6.87
CA MET A 85 -5.79 -14.03 6.44
C MET A 85 -6.25 -14.99 7.54
N GLY A 86 -5.76 -14.81 8.76
CA GLY A 86 -6.14 -15.68 9.88
C GLY A 86 -7.63 -15.59 10.20
N ARG A 87 -8.16 -14.36 10.25
CA ARG A 87 -9.58 -14.13 10.53
C ARG A 87 -10.47 -14.70 9.42
N ILE A 88 -10.17 -14.39 8.16
CA ILE A 88 -10.98 -14.88 7.03
C ILE A 88 -10.96 -16.39 6.97
N SER A 89 -9.81 -17.04 7.20
CA SER A 89 -9.74 -18.50 7.27
C SER A 89 -10.58 -19.09 8.40
N GLY A 90 -10.57 -18.46 9.57
CA GLY A 90 -11.41 -18.86 10.69
C GLY A 90 -12.88 -18.74 10.39
N GLU A 91 -13.32 -17.65 9.74
CA GLU A 91 -14.71 -17.44 9.37
C GLU A 91 -15.17 -18.41 8.24
N LEU A 92 -14.31 -18.70 7.24
CA LEU A 92 -14.60 -19.73 6.24
C LEU A 92 -14.88 -21.09 6.89
N THR A 93 -14.04 -21.50 7.83
CA THR A 93 -14.23 -22.76 8.55
C THR A 93 -15.47 -22.74 9.43
N LYS A 94 -15.68 -21.67 10.20
CA LYS A 94 -16.78 -21.56 11.17
C LYS A 94 -18.14 -21.47 10.51
N GLN A 95 -18.23 -20.80 9.34
CA GLN A 95 -19.47 -20.56 8.62
C GLN A 95 -19.66 -21.55 7.46
N GLU A 96 -18.76 -22.52 7.29
CA GLU A 96 -18.79 -23.52 6.22
C GLU A 96 -18.88 -22.89 4.81
N GLY A 97 -18.26 -21.70 4.63
CA GLY A 97 -18.26 -20.97 3.37
C GLY A 97 -17.08 -21.36 2.47
N GLU A 98 -17.25 -21.24 1.17
CA GLU A 98 -16.21 -21.49 0.17
C GLU A 98 -15.50 -20.21 -0.28
N SER A 99 -16.20 -19.08 -0.21
CA SER A 99 -15.66 -17.77 -0.59
C SER A 99 -16.09 -16.68 0.42
N SER A 100 -15.45 -15.49 0.32
CA SER A 100 -15.83 -14.36 1.16
C SER A 100 -17.26 -13.87 0.96
N PHE A 101 -17.89 -14.21 -0.16
CA PHE A 101 -19.28 -13.86 -0.43
C PHE A 101 -20.29 -14.71 0.36
N ASP A 102 -19.86 -15.87 0.87
CA ASP A 102 -20.69 -16.75 1.69
C ASP A 102 -20.67 -16.36 3.18
N LEU A 103 -19.79 -15.39 3.55
CA LEU A 103 -19.49 -15.09 4.94
C LEU A 103 -20.25 -13.86 5.46
N TRP A 104 -20.74 -13.97 6.68
CA TRP A 104 -21.16 -12.85 7.49
C TRP A 104 -19.95 -12.19 8.15
N LEU A 105 -19.45 -11.12 7.53
CA LEU A 105 -18.28 -10.39 8.00
C LEU A 105 -18.69 -9.03 8.58
N VAL A 106 -17.75 -8.36 9.25
CA VAL A 106 -17.94 -6.95 9.63
C VAL A 106 -18.14 -6.09 8.38
N GLU A 107 -18.96 -5.04 8.49
CA GLU A 107 -19.36 -4.21 7.36
C GLU A 107 -18.19 -3.72 6.51
N GLU A 108 -17.10 -3.28 7.14
CA GLU A 108 -15.91 -2.80 6.46
C GLU A 108 -15.33 -3.86 5.50
N THR A 109 -15.19 -5.10 5.98
CA THR A 109 -14.64 -6.20 5.17
C THR A 109 -15.63 -6.67 4.11
N THR A 110 -16.93 -6.74 4.44
CA THR A 110 -17.98 -7.07 3.46
C THR A 110 -17.99 -6.09 2.30
N ARG A 111 -17.84 -4.80 2.56
CA ARG A 111 -17.85 -3.76 1.52
C ARG A 111 -16.53 -3.63 0.76
N TYR A 112 -15.49 -4.28 1.19
CA TYR A 112 -14.14 -4.01 0.68
C TYR A 112 -13.99 -4.33 -0.81
N VAL A 113 -14.47 -5.49 -1.27
CA VAL A 113 -14.46 -5.87 -2.69
C VAL A 113 -15.28 -4.87 -3.52
N TYR A 114 -16.45 -4.48 -3.03
CA TYR A 114 -17.30 -3.51 -3.72
C TYR A 114 -16.67 -2.12 -3.80
N ARG A 115 -15.89 -1.71 -2.81
CA ARG A 115 -15.11 -0.46 -2.85
C ARG A 115 -14.04 -0.48 -3.95
N ILE A 116 -13.35 -1.62 -4.13
CA ILE A 116 -12.41 -1.80 -5.24
C ILE A 116 -13.14 -1.65 -6.58
N MET A 117 -14.27 -2.32 -6.74
CA MET A 117 -15.06 -2.26 -7.97
C MET A 117 -15.61 -0.85 -8.24
N ALA A 118 -16.06 -0.15 -7.20
CA ALA A 118 -16.59 1.21 -7.32
C ALA A 118 -15.51 2.20 -7.78
N ILE A 119 -14.33 2.16 -7.15
CA ILE A 119 -13.23 3.06 -7.53
C ILE A 119 -12.69 2.72 -8.92
N LYS A 120 -12.62 1.43 -9.29
CA LYS A 120 -12.31 0.98 -10.65
C LYS A 120 -13.22 1.66 -11.68
N GLN A 121 -14.54 1.64 -11.47
CA GLN A 121 -15.49 2.27 -12.39
C GLN A 121 -15.23 3.77 -12.58
N ILE A 122 -14.87 4.48 -11.51
CA ILE A 122 -14.55 5.90 -11.58
C ILE A 122 -13.27 6.14 -12.39
N PHE A 123 -12.23 5.34 -12.15
CA PHE A 123 -10.94 5.50 -12.82
C PHE A 123 -10.95 5.09 -14.29
N GLU A 124 -11.73 4.05 -14.65
CA GLU A 124 -11.83 3.57 -16.02
C GLU A 124 -12.84 4.37 -16.86
N HIS A 125 -13.80 5.02 -16.22
CA HIS A 125 -14.84 5.80 -16.89
C HIS A 125 -14.98 7.22 -16.30
N PRO A 126 -13.88 8.00 -16.19
CA PRO A 126 -13.90 9.26 -15.46
C PRO A 126 -14.95 10.25 -15.97
N SER A 127 -15.20 10.30 -17.27
CA SER A 127 -16.20 11.20 -17.87
C SER A 127 -17.64 10.91 -17.40
N LYS A 128 -17.97 9.66 -17.09
CA LYS A 128 -19.30 9.30 -16.54
C LYS A 128 -19.54 9.90 -15.15
N TYR A 129 -18.46 10.21 -14.45
CA TYR A 129 -18.48 10.75 -13.09
C TYR A 129 -18.10 12.24 -13.03
N GLY A 130 -18.12 12.93 -14.20
CA GLY A 130 -17.88 14.38 -14.27
C GLY A 130 -16.41 14.79 -14.31
N PHE A 131 -15.47 13.84 -14.39
CA PHE A 131 -14.05 14.14 -14.51
C PHE A 131 -13.65 14.30 -15.97
N VAL A 132 -13.13 15.46 -16.32
CA VAL A 132 -12.56 15.72 -17.66
C VAL A 132 -11.04 15.71 -17.55
N MET A 133 -10.42 14.62 -18.00
CA MET A 133 -8.97 14.43 -17.97
C MET A 133 -8.36 14.73 -19.34
N ARG A 134 -7.39 15.62 -19.40
CA ARG A 134 -6.62 15.94 -20.60
C ARG A 134 -5.17 15.49 -20.43
N ALA A 135 -4.47 15.19 -21.50
CA ALA A 135 -3.05 14.78 -21.44
C ALA A 135 -2.17 15.78 -20.66
N ARG A 136 -2.48 17.08 -20.72
CA ARG A 136 -1.77 18.12 -19.96
C ARG A 136 -2.03 18.10 -18.44
N ASP A 137 -3.11 17.44 -18.00
CA ASP A 137 -3.52 17.36 -16.60
C ASP A 137 -2.86 16.15 -15.91
N LEU A 138 -2.17 15.29 -16.67
CA LEU A 138 -1.48 14.14 -16.15
C LEU A 138 -0.13 14.51 -15.53
N TYR A 139 0.18 13.94 -14.39
CA TYR A 139 1.51 14.07 -13.78
C TYR A 139 2.56 13.41 -14.67
N LYS A 140 3.70 14.09 -14.81
CA LYS A 140 4.86 13.51 -15.47
C LYS A 140 5.77 12.87 -14.44
N PRO A 141 6.45 11.77 -14.79
CA PRO A 141 7.50 11.21 -13.93
C PRO A 141 8.55 12.27 -13.64
N ILE A 142 8.96 12.35 -12.38
CA ILE A 142 10.08 13.22 -11.97
C ILE A 142 11.35 12.38 -12.13
N ALA A 143 12.34 12.91 -12.85
CA ALA A 143 13.64 12.26 -12.97
C ALA A 143 14.33 12.26 -11.60
N THR A 144 14.82 11.09 -11.20
CA THR A 144 15.52 10.88 -9.93
C THR A 144 16.76 10.03 -10.17
N ASP A 145 17.80 10.25 -9.37
CA ASP A 145 18.97 9.39 -9.31
C ASP A 145 18.93 8.56 -8.04
N GLU A 146 19.34 7.30 -8.12
CA GLU A 146 19.46 6.41 -6.96
C GLU A 146 20.92 6.41 -6.48
N ILE A 147 21.10 6.59 -5.17
CA ILE A 147 22.40 6.56 -4.52
C ILE A 147 22.41 5.47 -3.46
N GLU A 148 23.34 4.52 -3.60
CA GLU A 148 23.60 3.54 -2.55
C GLU A 148 24.42 4.17 -1.42
N VAL A 149 23.87 4.16 -0.21
CA VAL A 149 24.53 4.64 1.00
C VAL A 149 25.05 3.46 1.81
N LYS A 150 26.38 3.34 1.96
CA LYS A 150 27.07 2.23 2.66
C LYS A 150 27.50 2.57 4.08
N GLN A 151 27.23 3.78 4.53
CA GLN A 151 27.66 4.30 5.84
C GLN A 151 26.48 5.00 6.54
N ASP A 152 26.56 5.08 7.86
CA ASP A 152 25.59 5.83 8.63
C ASP A 152 25.62 7.32 8.28
N ILE A 153 24.45 7.89 8.01
CA ILE A 153 24.30 9.33 7.79
C ILE A 153 23.97 9.98 9.13
N GLN A 154 24.95 10.71 9.69
CA GLN A 154 24.78 11.39 10.98
C GLN A 154 23.88 12.62 10.88
N ASN A 155 23.77 13.24 9.71
CA ASN A 155 22.96 14.43 9.48
C ASN A 155 22.38 14.43 8.07
N LEU A 156 21.09 14.15 7.95
CA LEU A 156 20.38 14.09 6.66
C LEU A 156 20.35 15.45 5.94
N ALA A 157 20.32 16.57 6.67
CA ALA A 157 20.32 17.90 6.05
C ALA A 157 21.68 18.23 5.42
N ALA A 158 22.77 17.89 6.10
CA ALA A 158 24.12 18.04 5.55
C ALA A 158 24.33 17.13 4.33
N PHE A 159 23.86 15.87 4.41
CA PHE A 159 23.90 14.93 3.30
C PHE A 159 23.12 15.44 2.08
N ALA A 160 21.90 15.95 2.28
CA ALA A 160 21.11 16.53 1.19
C ALA A 160 21.86 17.68 0.51
N LYS A 161 22.41 18.61 1.31
CA LYS A 161 23.19 19.74 0.81
C LYS A 161 24.42 19.31 0.01
N ASP A 162 25.13 18.27 0.45
CA ASP A 162 26.28 17.70 -0.28
C ASP A 162 25.88 17.16 -1.66
N LYS A 163 24.65 16.70 -1.82
CA LYS A 163 24.08 16.25 -3.09
C LYS A 163 23.38 17.35 -3.89
N GLY A 164 23.51 18.60 -3.49
CA GLY A 164 22.86 19.74 -4.17
C GLY A 164 21.35 19.80 -3.98
N LEU A 165 20.82 19.15 -2.94
CA LEU A 165 19.40 19.07 -2.63
C LEU A 165 19.09 19.84 -1.33
N THR A 166 17.82 20.21 -1.17
CA THR A 166 17.32 20.61 0.14
C THR A 166 16.94 19.38 0.98
N TYR A 167 16.91 19.55 2.30
CA TYR A 167 16.39 18.51 3.19
C TYR A 167 14.94 18.14 2.84
N ALA A 168 14.12 19.11 2.40
CA ALA A 168 12.76 18.90 1.98
C ALA A 168 12.68 18.01 0.72
N ASP A 169 13.56 18.23 -0.24
CA ASP A 169 13.63 17.37 -1.45
C ASP A 169 14.04 15.95 -1.07
N LEU A 170 15.07 15.78 -0.24
CA LEU A 170 15.48 14.48 0.25
C LEU A 170 14.30 13.74 0.90
N LYS A 171 13.57 14.39 1.78
CA LYS A 171 12.40 13.79 2.48
C LYS A 171 11.22 13.53 1.55
N ARG A 172 11.01 14.38 0.56
CA ARG A 172 9.93 14.22 -0.44
C ARG A 172 10.10 12.93 -1.24
N PHE A 173 11.32 12.66 -1.69
CA PHE A 173 11.62 11.49 -2.51
C PHE A 173 11.97 10.24 -1.68
N ASN A 174 12.22 10.40 -0.38
CA ASN A 174 12.55 9.31 0.52
C ASN A 174 11.65 9.32 1.77
N PRO A 175 10.33 9.14 1.62
CA PRO A 175 9.38 9.24 2.73
C PRO A 175 9.60 8.17 3.81
N TRP A 176 10.33 7.10 3.51
CA TRP A 176 10.71 6.04 4.45
C TRP A 176 11.77 6.44 5.47
N LEU A 177 12.49 7.55 5.25
CA LEU A 177 13.43 8.10 6.23
C LEU A 177 12.64 8.82 7.32
N ARG A 178 12.64 8.31 8.56
CA ARG A 178 11.86 8.84 9.69
C ARG A 178 12.57 9.94 10.43
N ASP A 179 13.87 9.79 10.67
CA ASP A 179 14.63 10.68 11.51
C ASP A 179 14.95 12.02 10.81
N ARG A 180 15.15 13.02 11.64
CA ARG A 180 15.66 14.34 11.24
C ARG A 180 17.18 14.44 11.38
N LYS A 181 17.77 13.45 12.06
CA LYS A 181 19.22 13.35 12.29
C LYS A 181 19.86 12.50 11.23
#